data_af936a7e9447ec3852fedb0b109e0420
#
_entry.id   af936a7e9447ec3852fedb0b109e0420
#
_cell.length_a   1.000
_cell.length_b   1.000
_cell.length_c   1.000
_cell.angle_alpha   90.00
_cell.angle_beta   90.00
_cell.angle_gamma   90.00
#
_symmetry.space_group_name_H-M   'P 1'
#
loop_
_entity.id
_entity.type
_entity.pdbx_description
1 polymer ?
#
loop_
_entity_poly.entity_id
_entity_poly.type
_entity_poly.pdbx_seq_one_letter_code
_entity_poly.pdbx_strand_id
1 'polypeptide(L)'
;MPVARATRAIAANLNLARRQQRITVDLLAERANLSVPTVRKMLNEGKGSFESFLRIARLLGFLEGVERATDPLNTPLGRIRAEEDVPKRVRKP
;
A
#
# COMPACT_ATOMS: atom_id res chain seq x y z
N MET A 1 13.98 -8.22 4.90
CA MET A 1 13.84 -6.80 5.25
C MET A 1 12.92 -6.66 6.44
N PRO A 2 13.33 -5.97 7.48
CA PRO A 2 12.45 -5.75 8.64
C PRO A 2 11.19 -4.97 8.26
N VAL A 3 10.06 -5.35 8.84
CA VAL A 3 8.77 -4.68 8.58
C VAL A 3 8.83 -3.21 8.97
N ALA A 4 9.46 -2.89 10.10
CA ALA A 4 9.57 -1.51 10.56
C ALA A 4 10.33 -0.62 9.54
N ARG A 5 11.37 -1.15 8.92
CA ARG A 5 12.12 -0.43 7.89
C ARG A 5 11.26 -0.21 6.65
N ALA A 6 10.56 -1.25 6.21
CA ALA A 6 9.67 -1.14 5.05
C ALA A 6 8.55 -0.13 5.31
N THR A 7 7.99 -0.16 6.52
CA THR A 7 6.95 0.79 6.92
C THR A 7 7.41 2.23 6.79
N ARG A 8 8.60 2.53 7.32
CA ARG A 8 9.17 3.88 7.23
C ARG A 8 9.48 4.27 5.79
N ALA A 9 10.02 3.34 5.02
CA ALA A 9 10.37 3.61 3.61
C ALA A 9 9.11 3.89 2.79
N ILE A 10 8.06 3.09 2.96
CA ILE A 10 6.81 3.26 2.23
C ILE A 10 6.15 4.58 2.62
N ALA A 11 6.10 4.90 3.91
CA ALA A 11 5.54 6.18 4.37
C ALA A 11 6.29 7.37 3.77
N ALA A 12 7.62 7.31 3.77
CA ALA A 12 8.45 8.36 3.18
C ALA A 12 8.22 8.48 1.67
N ASN A 13 8.07 7.36 0.98
CA ASN A 13 7.79 7.35 -0.46
C ASN A 13 6.44 7.99 -0.77
N LEU A 14 5.41 7.67 0.01
CA LEU A 14 4.10 8.29 -0.16
C LEU A 14 4.17 9.80 0.04
N ASN A 15 4.88 10.24 1.07
CA ASN A 15 5.01 11.65 1.36
C ASN A 15 5.81 12.37 0.26
N LEU A 16 6.86 11.76 -0.25
CA LEU A 16 7.63 12.31 -1.36
C LEU A 16 6.75 12.44 -2.62
N ALA A 17 6.00 11.40 -2.95
CA ALA A 17 5.10 11.44 -4.10
C ALA A 17 4.05 12.54 -3.97
N ARG A 18 3.49 12.70 -2.76
CA ARG A 18 2.55 13.79 -2.48
C ARG A 18 3.18 15.15 -2.78
N ARG A 19 4.40 15.36 -2.29
CA ARG A 19 5.11 16.63 -2.50
C ARG A 19 5.45 16.87 -3.97
N GLN A 20 5.86 15.84 -4.67
CA GLN A 20 6.15 15.93 -6.11
C GLN A 20 4.91 16.28 -6.91
N GLN A 21 3.75 15.76 -6.51
CA GLN A 21 2.49 16.08 -7.16
C GLN A 21 1.87 17.39 -6.65
N ARG A 22 2.54 18.08 -5.73
CA ARG A 22 2.13 19.36 -5.17
C ARG A 22 0.77 19.31 -4.51
N ILE A 23 0.50 18.21 -3.83
CA ILE A 23 -0.76 18.00 -3.10
C ILE A 23 -0.51 18.26 -1.62
N THR A 24 -1.27 19.20 -1.02
CA THR A 24 -1.17 19.44 0.42
C THR A 24 -1.76 18.29 1.21
N VAL A 25 -1.37 18.16 2.49
CA VAL A 25 -1.95 17.15 3.37
C VAL A 25 -3.47 17.34 3.48
N ASP A 26 -3.93 18.60 3.60
CA ASP A 26 -5.37 18.90 3.68
C ASP A 26 -6.12 18.44 2.44
N LEU A 27 -5.57 18.71 1.26
CA LEU A 27 -6.19 18.29 0.01
C LEU A 27 -6.22 16.78 -0.14
N LEU A 28 -5.12 16.12 0.23
CA LEU A 28 -5.05 14.66 0.19
C LEU A 28 -6.11 14.04 1.11
N ALA A 29 -6.24 14.58 2.32
CA ALA A 29 -7.23 14.12 3.29
C ALA A 29 -8.66 14.29 2.74
N GLU A 30 -8.95 15.45 2.19
CA GLU A 30 -10.27 15.74 1.61
C GLU A 30 -10.61 14.76 0.50
N ARG A 31 -9.70 14.59 -0.46
CA ARG A 31 -9.94 13.72 -1.62
C ARG A 31 -9.95 12.23 -1.25
N ALA A 32 -9.18 11.83 -0.25
CA ALA A 32 -9.18 10.45 0.23
C ALA A 32 -10.33 10.14 1.19
N ASN A 33 -11.11 11.16 1.56
CA ASN A 33 -12.17 11.06 2.55
C ASN A 33 -11.63 10.53 3.89
N LEU A 34 -10.52 11.13 4.32
CA LEU A 34 -9.85 10.81 5.58
C LEU A 34 -9.65 12.10 6.38
N SER A 35 -9.48 11.96 7.69
CA SER A 35 -9.12 13.11 8.51
C SER A 35 -7.65 13.49 8.29
N VAL A 36 -7.32 14.75 8.52
CA VAL A 36 -5.94 15.23 8.43
C VAL A 36 -5.02 14.47 9.39
N PRO A 37 -5.40 14.25 10.66
CA PRO A 37 -4.57 13.45 11.56
C PRO A 37 -4.30 12.03 11.05
N THR A 38 -5.30 11.40 10.43
CA THR A 38 -5.14 10.06 9.86
C THR A 38 -4.10 10.07 8.73
N VAL A 39 -4.16 11.06 7.84
CA VAL A 39 -3.20 11.20 6.74
C VAL A 39 -1.79 11.49 7.30
N ARG A 40 -1.69 12.42 8.26
CA ARG A 40 -0.38 12.74 8.85
C ARG A 40 0.27 11.52 9.51
N LYS A 41 -0.52 10.74 10.22
CA LYS A 41 -0.02 9.54 10.89
C LYS A 41 0.49 8.51 9.87
N MET A 42 -0.23 8.33 8.77
CA MET A 42 0.20 7.44 7.71
C MET A 42 1.50 7.93 7.05
N LEU A 43 1.59 9.20 6.70
CA LEU A 43 2.75 9.74 6.00
C LEU A 43 3.98 9.86 6.89
N ASN A 44 3.81 10.16 8.16
CA ASN A 44 4.93 10.38 9.08
C ASN A 44 5.38 9.10 9.78
N GLU A 45 4.45 8.20 10.10
CA GLU A 45 4.74 7.03 10.92
C GLU A 45 4.45 5.71 10.21
N GLY A 46 3.74 5.74 9.09
CA GLY A 46 3.30 4.53 8.41
C GLY A 46 2.25 3.76 9.20
N LYS A 47 1.49 4.45 10.04
CA LYS A 47 0.47 3.84 10.88
C LYS A 47 -0.93 4.24 10.43
N GLY A 48 -1.85 3.30 10.53
CA GLY A 48 -3.24 3.50 10.14
C GLY A 48 -3.85 2.20 9.66
N SER A 49 -5.10 2.27 9.21
CA SER A 49 -5.77 1.10 8.67
C SER A 49 -5.25 0.79 7.26
N PHE A 50 -5.41 -0.46 6.87
CA PHE A 50 -5.10 -0.88 5.50
C PHE A 50 -5.95 -0.08 4.49
N GLU A 51 -7.23 0.12 4.80
CA GLU A 51 -8.10 0.91 3.92
C GLU A 51 -7.60 2.35 3.77
N SER A 52 -7.17 2.98 4.86
CA SER A 52 -6.61 4.33 4.78
C SER A 52 -5.37 4.37 3.88
N PHE A 53 -4.50 3.39 4.00
CA PHE A 53 -3.35 3.26 3.13
C PHE A 53 -3.76 3.16 1.66
N LEU A 54 -4.73 2.31 1.35
CA LEU A 54 -5.18 2.14 -0.04
C LEU A 54 -5.85 3.41 -0.59
N ARG A 55 -6.59 4.15 0.23
CA ARG A 55 -7.19 5.42 -0.20
C ARG A 55 -6.12 6.45 -0.57
N ILE A 56 -5.08 6.55 0.24
CA ILE A 56 -3.95 7.45 -0.03
C ILE A 56 -3.18 6.97 -1.26
N ALA A 57 -2.87 5.68 -1.34
CA ALA A 57 -2.16 5.09 -2.48
C ALA A 57 -2.91 5.34 -3.79
N ARG A 58 -4.23 5.21 -3.78
CA ARG A 58 -5.06 5.45 -4.95
C ARG A 58 -4.90 6.88 -5.46
N LEU A 59 -4.98 7.86 -4.57
CA LEU A 59 -4.87 9.27 -4.98
C LEU A 59 -3.48 9.62 -5.49
N LEU A 60 -2.45 8.97 -4.98
CA LEU A 60 -1.08 9.21 -5.41
C LEU A 60 -0.67 8.36 -6.62
N GLY A 61 -1.56 7.50 -7.09
CA GLY A 61 -1.31 6.71 -8.29
C GLY A 61 -0.64 5.37 -8.07
N PHE A 62 -0.66 4.84 -6.84
CA PHE A 62 0.03 3.58 -6.49
C PHE A 62 -0.88 2.38 -6.33
N LEU A 63 -2.21 2.54 -6.42
CA LEU A 63 -3.11 1.43 -6.10
C LEU A 63 -2.88 0.22 -6.99
N GLU A 64 -2.77 0.42 -8.30
CA GLU A 64 -2.51 -0.67 -9.23
C GLU A 64 -1.15 -1.33 -8.99
N GLY A 65 -0.15 -0.52 -8.61
CA GLY A 65 1.17 -1.04 -8.25
C GLY A 65 1.13 -1.94 -7.03
N VAL A 66 0.37 -1.56 -6.00
CA VAL A 66 0.20 -2.38 -4.79
C VAL A 66 -0.49 -3.70 -5.14
N GLU A 67 -1.55 -3.63 -5.94
CA GLU A 67 -2.27 -4.82 -6.38
C GLU A 67 -1.35 -5.75 -7.17
N ARG A 68 -0.59 -5.19 -8.11
CA ARG A 68 0.34 -5.95 -8.94
C ARG A 68 1.45 -6.58 -8.10
N ALA A 69 2.00 -5.84 -7.14
CA ALA A 69 3.07 -6.33 -6.29
C ALA A 69 2.65 -7.55 -5.45
N THR A 70 1.37 -7.66 -5.14
CA THR A 70 0.83 -8.76 -4.32
C THR A 70 0.22 -9.88 -5.15
N ASP A 71 0.17 -9.73 -6.46
CA ASP A 71 -0.38 -10.75 -7.36
C ASP A 71 0.63 -11.89 -7.52
N PRO A 72 0.24 -13.13 -7.16
CA PRO A 72 1.16 -14.28 -7.28
C PRO A 72 1.67 -14.50 -8.71
N LEU A 73 0.89 -14.12 -9.72
CA LEU A 73 1.30 -14.28 -11.12
C LEU A 73 2.45 -13.36 -11.52
N ASN A 74 2.78 -12.37 -10.70
CA ASN A 74 3.95 -11.52 -10.90
C ASN A 74 5.22 -12.09 -10.25
N THR A 75 5.16 -13.29 -9.71
CA THR A 75 6.31 -13.98 -9.16
C THR A 75 6.61 -15.25 -9.95
N PRO A 76 7.88 -15.68 -10.07
CA PRO A 76 8.20 -16.93 -10.75
C PRO A 76 7.48 -18.13 -10.13
N LEU A 77 7.46 -18.22 -8.78
CA LEU A 77 6.77 -19.30 -8.09
C LEU A 77 5.27 -19.29 -8.37
N GLY A 78 4.65 -18.14 -8.31
CA GLY A 78 3.22 -18.02 -8.57
C GLY A 78 2.85 -18.42 -9.99
N ARG A 79 3.68 -18.06 -10.98
CA ARG A 79 3.46 -18.47 -12.36
C ARG A 79 3.61 -19.97 -12.55
N ILE A 80 4.59 -20.58 -11.91
CA ILE A 80 4.79 -22.03 -11.98
C ILE A 80 3.60 -22.75 -11.38
N ARG A 81 3.06 -22.24 -10.28
CA ARG A 81 1.96 -22.88 -9.57
C ARG A 81 0.58 -22.54 -10.09
N ALA A 82 0.48 -21.65 -11.05
CA ALA A 82 -0.81 -21.22 -11.58
C ALA A 82 -1.59 -22.37 -12.25
N GLU A 83 -0.88 -23.39 -12.77
CA GLU A 83 -1.49 -24.55 -13.41
C GLU A 83 -1.79 -25.69 -12.43
N GLU A 84 -1.37 -25.56 -11.17
CA GLU A 84 -1.62 -26.55 -10.15
C GLU A 84 -3.02 -26.35 -9.56
N ASP A 85 -3.61 -27.44 -9.04
CA ASP A 85 -4.87 -27.38 -8.32
C ASP A 85 -4.61 -26.82 -6.92
N VAL A 86 -4.92 -25.54 -6.75
CA VAL A 86 -4.65 -24.81 -5.51
C VAL A 86 -5.84 -24.92 -4.57
N PRO A 87 -5.68 -25.54 -3.38
CA PRO A 87 -6.79 -25.67 -2.45
C PRO A 87 -7.20 -24.32 -1.86
N LYS A 88 -8.48 -24.14 -1.58
CA LYS A 88 -8.99 -22.93 -0.95
C LYS A 88 -8.47 -22.74 0.47
N ARG A 89 -8.19 -23.83 1.15
CA ARG A 89 -7.62 -23.83 2.50
C ARG A 89 -6.39 -24.71 2.53
N VAL A 90 -5.36 -24.15 3.13
CA VAL A 90 -4.14 -24.92 3.43
C VAL A 90 -4.29 -25.46 4.83
N ARG A 91 -4.13 -26.80 4.97
CA ARG A 91 -4.17 -27.42 6.29
C ARG A 91 -2.93 -27.02 7.07
N LYS A 92 -3.12 -26.73 8.35
CA LYS A 92 -1.99 -26.53 9.24
C LYS A 92 -1.25 -27.85 9.43
N PRO A 93 0.07 -27.80 9.41
CA PRO A 93 0.88 -29.00 9.66
C PRO A 93 0.69 -29.57 11.06
#